data_18a64859ae0386e2ee1ab08ed5cc9bbe
#
_entry.id   18a64859ae0386e2ee1ab08ed5cc9bbe
#
_cell.length_a   1.000
_cell.length_b   1.000
_cell.length_c   1.000
_cell.angle_alpha   90.00
_cell.angle_beta   90.00
_cell.angle_gamma   90.00
#
_symmetry.space_group_name_H-M   'P 1'
#
loop_
_entity.id
_entity.type
_entity.pdbx_description
1 polymer ?
#
loop_
_entity_poly.entity_id
_entity_poly.type
_entity_poly.pdbx_seq_one_letter_code
_entity_poly.pdbx_strand_id
1 'polypeptide(L)'
;MKKRKSCFIWLLCILLLVTVLPAVDFTDVQAASVSSTFTGWKTFGGKKYYYKNGKKLTDLHKIGKYYYCFAADGTMLTGWHRIHNRFRYFGKQTGRMRINQTVNGRKINSKGVWTPVVVLDPGHSAVVAGGYEPLGPGSSQLKEKDTSGTQGVATGVEEYKLNLSIGLQLRTLLQKRGFKVVMTRTNSKVALSCIDRAKVANKANADAYIRIHANGSDNSSISGALTICTTRNSPYISSMYRKNKALSEAVLNAYVAATGCRKEYVWETDSMTGNNWSKVPTTIIEMGYMSNPSEDRRMQQSSYQKKMVRGIANGIENYLIK
;
A
#
# COMPACT_ATOMS: atom_id res chain seq x y z
N MET A 1 -66.47 -48.19 25.48
CA MET A 1 -65.47 -48.50 26.54
C MET A 1 -64.09 -48.09 26.10
N LYS A 2 -63.60 -46.94 26.53
CA LYS A 2 -62.19 -46.58 26.36
C LYS A 2 -61.75 -45.77 27.58
N LYS A 3 -60.80 -46.34 28.33
CA LYS A 3 -60.31 -45.84 29.59
C LYS A 3 -59.38 -44.58 29.32
N ARG A 4 -59.73 -43.48 30.00
CA ARG A 4 -58.84 -42.30 30.13
C ARG A 4 -57.72 -42.60 31.11
N LYS A 5 -56.51 -42.45 30.68
CA LYS A 5 -55.32 -42.38 31.56
C LYS A 5 -55.01 -40.93 31.83
N SER A 6 -55.14 -40.55 33.09
CA SER A 6 -54.70 -39.26 33.64
C SER A 6 -53.17 -39.21 33.70
N CYS A 7 -52.57 -38.17 33.14
CA CYS A 7 -51.15 -37.93 33.25
C CYS A 7 -50.94 -36.80 34.26
N PHE A 8 -50.36 -37.15 35.41
CA PHE A 8 -49.96 -36.19 36.46
C PHE A 8 -48.71 -35.43 36.01
N ILE A 9 -48.83 -34.12 35.87
CA ILE A 9 -47.73 -33.25 35.60
C ILE A 9 -47.16 -32.80 36.94
N TRP A 10 -45.94 -33.25 37.25
CA TRP A 10 -45.15 -32.71 38.36
C TRP A 10 -44.51 -31.38 37.94
N LEU A 11 -44.93 -30.28 38.57
CA LEU A 11 -44.32 -28.98 38.43
C LEU A 11 -43.07 -28.93 39.30
N LEU A 12 -41.92 -29.05 38.70
CA LEU A 12 -40.61 -28.88 39.40
C LEU A 12 -40.29 -27.36 39.43
N CYS A 13 -40.49 -26.71 40.56
CA CYS A 13 -40.03 -25.36 40.80
C CYS A 13 -38.53 -25.37 40.93
N ILE A 14 -37.81 -24.98 39.85
CA ILE A 14 -36.37 -24.69 39.91
C ILE A 14 -36.22 -23.27 40.44
N LEU A 15 -35.78 -23.15 41.69
CA LEU A 15 -35.39 -21.90 42.31
C LEU A 15 -34.04 -21.48 41.67
N LEU A 16 -34.08 -20.53 40.71
CA LEU A 16 -32.88 -19.91 40.16
C LEU A 16 -32.30 -18.96 41.22
N LEU A 17 -31.25 -19.42 41.93
CA LEU A 17 -30.40 -18.57 42.71
C LEU A 17 -29.61 -17.65 41.74
N VAL A 18 -30.11 -16.43 41.53
CA VAL A 18 -29.32 -15.37 40.86
C VAL A 18 -28.27 -14.92 41.81
N THR A 19 -27.07 -15.47 41.71
CA THR A 19 -25.88 -14.88 42.36
C THR A 19 -25.54 -13.60 41.61
N VAL A 20 -25.91 -12.49 42.18
CA VAL A 20 -25.42 -11.17 41.76
C VAL A 20 -23.93 -11.15 42.02
N LEU A 21 -23.12 -11.45 41.00
CA LEU A 21 -21.70 -11.12 41.02
C LEU A 21 -21.60 -9.60 41.12
N PRO A 22 -20.80 -9.04 42.05
CA PRO A 22 -20.58 -7.61 42.06
C PRO A 22 -20.00 -7.21 40.68
N ALA A 23 -20.62 -6.22 40.05
CA ALA A 23 -20.07 -5.58 38.86
C ALA A 23 -18.66 -5.16 39.26
N VAL A 24 -17.65 -5.76 38.60
CA VAL A 24 -16.29 -5.22 38.69
C VAL A 24 -16.39 -3.89 37.93
N ASP A 25 -16.49 -2.81 38.68
CA ASP A 25 -16.25 -1.49 38.15
C ASP A 25 -14.84 -1.51 37.56
N PHE A 26 -14.79 -1.56 36.22
CA PHE A 26 -13.63 -1.11 35.49
C PHE A 26 -13.54 0.40 35.73
N THR A 27 -13.14 0.76 36.96
CA THR A 27 -12.74 2.13 37.23
C THR A 27 -11.64 2.42 36.22
N ASP A 28 -11.93 3.39 35.36
CA ASP A 28 -10.97 4.10 34.53
C ASP A 28 -9.64 4.13 35.29
N VAL A 29 -8.60 3.56 34.64
CA VAL A 29 -7.23 3.81 35.03
C VAL A 29 -7.02 5.32 34.80
N GLN A 30 -7.41 6.10 35.77
CA GLN A 30 -7.28 7.54 35.78
C GLN A 30 -5.81 7.82 35.52
N ALA A 31 -5.52 8.31 34.33
CA ALA A 31 -4.17 8.73 33.97
C ALA A 31 -3.72 9.69 35.04
N ALA A 32 -2.78 9.27 35.92
CA ALA A 32 -2.30 10.05 37.04
C ALA A 32 -2.05 11.47 36.56
N SER A 33 -2.76 12.45 37.13
CA SER A 33 -2.71 13.85 36.74
C SER A 33 -1.26 14.31 36.83
N VAL A 34 -0.69 14.70 35.69
CA VAL A 34 0.66 15.25 35.65
C VAL A 34 0.58 16.71 36.10
N SER A 35 1.41 17.11 37.06
CA SER A 35 1.47 18.52 37.53
C SER A 35 1.58 19.46 36.31
N SER A 36 0.84 20.60 36.39
CA SER A 36 0.85 21.62 35.32
C SER A 36 2.23 22.24 35.06
N THR A 37 3.18 22.09 35.99
CA THR A 37 4.57 22.57 35.85
C THR A 37 5.56 21.49 35.38
N PHE A 38 5.13 20.22 35.34
CA PHE A 38 6.04 19.12 35.04
C PHE A 38 6.59 19.20 33.61
N THR A 39 7.91 19.10 33.50
CA THR A 39 8.60 18.94 32.22
C THR A 39 9.52 17.73 32.30
N GLY A 40 9.34 16.73 31.39
CA GLY A 40 10.14 15.51 31.40
C GLY A 40 9.44 14.31 30.76
N TRP A 41 10.14 13.19 30.82
CA TRP A 41 9.65 11.91 30.32
C TRP A 41 8.71 11.21 31.30
N LYS A 42 7.65 10.61 30.79
CA LYS A 42 6.76 9.69 31.53
C LYS A 42 6.47 8.46 30.70
N THR A 43 6.25 7.33 31.37
CA THR A 43 5.82 6.08 30.74
C THR A 43 4.52 5.62 31.37
N PHE A 44 3.50 5.37 30.55
CA PHE A 44 2.21 4.84 30.98
C PHE A 44 1.81 3.71 30.03
N GLY A 45 1.41 2.56 30.54
CA GLY A 45 0.97 1.42 29.73
C GLY A 45 2.01 1.00 28.68
N GLY A 46 3.31 1.05 28.99
CA GLY A 46 4.40 0.72 28.06
C GLY A 46 4.67 1.79 26.98
N LYS A 47 3.88 2.84 26.91
CA LYS A 47 4.05 3.97 25.98
C LYS A 47 4.82 5.11 26.62
N LYS A 48 5.75 5.71 25.88
CA LYS A 48 6.55 6.87 26.36
C LYS A 48 5.96 8.18 25.85
N TYR A 49 5.97 9.17 26.74
CA TYR A 49 5.49 10.53 26.50
C TYR A 49 6.53 11.55 27.00
N TYR A 50 6.56 12.73 26.42
CA TYR A 50 7.29 13.85 26.97
C TYR A 50 6.32 14.99 27.26
N TYR A 51 6.41 15.51 28.46
CA TYR A 51 5.61 16.65 28.91
C TYR A 51 6.45 17.92 28.91
N LYS A 52 5.84 19.04 28.58
CA LYS A 52 6.39 20.37 28.76
C LYS A 52 5.33 21.21 29.41
N ASN A 53 5.63 21.70 30.65
CA ASN A 53 4.68 22.45 31.49
C ASN A 53 3.32 21.72 31.60
N GLY A 54 3.34 20.46 32.03
CA GLY A 54 2.17 19.61 32.22
C GLY A 54 1.46 19.13 30.97
N LYS A 55 1.85 19.58 29.75
CA LYS A 55 1.21 19.21 28.47
C LYS A 55 2.04 18.20 27.72
N LYS A 56 1.41 17.15 27.16
CA LYS A 56 2.08 16.19 26.28
C LYS A 56 2.54 16.89 25.01
N LEU A 57 3.78 16.62 24.59
CA LEU A 57 4.23 17.01 23.24
C LEU A 57 3.58 16.11 22.19
N THR A 58 3.26 16.70 21.05
CA THR A 58 2.84 16.05 19.81
C THR A 58 3.73 16.53 18.67
N ASP A 59 3.87 15.72 17.57
CA ASP A 59 4.70 16.08 16.44
C ASP A 59 6.23 16.05 16.72
N LEU A 60 7.04 16.70 15.89
CA LEU A 60 8.52 16.65 15.90
C LEU A 60 9.11 17.70 16.82
N HIS A 61 9.85 17.27 17.84
CA HIS A 61 10.49 18.15 18.81
C HIS A 61 11.96 17.81 19.03
N LYS A 62 12.78 18.84 19.27
CA LYS A 62 14.15 18.69 19.79
C LYS A 62 14.10 18.70 21.33
N ILE A 63 14.59 17.60 21.94
CA ILE A 63 14.72 17.44 23.37
C ILE A 63 16.19 17.15 23.68
N GLY A 64 16.83 18.08 24.38
CA GLY A 64 18.29 18.06 24.51
C GLY A 64 18.97 18.14 23.12
N LYS A 65 19.89 17.21 22.84
CA LYS A 65 20.61 17.15 21.55
C LYS A 65 19.94 16.30 20.48
N TYR A 66 18.78 15.66 20.76
CA TYR A 66 18.13 14.72 19.85
C TYR A 66 16.73 15.19 19.42
N TYR A 67 16.29 14.77 18.25
CA TYR A 67 14.92 14.93 17.78
C TYR A 67 14.09 13.69 18.10
N TYR A 68 12.85 13.89 18.50
CA TYR A 68 11.82 12.88 18.76
C TYR A 68 10.54 13.30 18.08
N CYS A 69 9.68 12.33 17.77
CA CYS A 69 8.36 12.62 17.26
C CYS A 69 7.29 11.92 18.10
N PHE A 70 6.15 12.59 18.25
CA PHE A 70 5.04 12.10 19.05
C PHE A 70 3.77 12.09 18.20
N ALA A 71 2.95 11.07 18.37
CA ALA A 71 1.64 10.97 17.75
C ALA A 71 0.68 12.02 18.30
N ALA A 72 -0.51 12.13 17.71
CA ALA A 72 -1.54 13.09 18.19
C ALA A 72 -2.00 12.85 19.64
N ASP A 73 -1.93 11.60 20.14
CA ASP A 73 -2.20 11.23 21.53
C ASP A 73 -1.00 11.49 22.47
N GLY A 74 0.12 12.00 21.92
CA GLY A 74 1.38 12.26 22.61
C GLY A 74 2.31 11.04 22.72
N THR A 75 1.96 9.87 22.20
CA THR A 75 2.82 8.68 22.23
C THR A 75 4.08 8.88 21.39
N MET A 76 5.26 8.60 21.95
CA MET A 76 6.53 8.66 21.23
C MET A 76 6.56 7.67 20.07
N LEU A 77 6.84 8.15 18.87
CA LEU A 77 6.95 7.35 17.66
C LEU A 77 8.32 6.66 17.56
N THR A 78 8.33 5.44 17.00
CA THR A 78 9.53 4.67 16.67
C THR A 78 9.38 4.01 15.30
N GLY A 79 10.50 3.69 14.64
CA GLY A 79 10.49 3.14 13.28
C GLY A 79 10.41 4.21 12.19
N TRP A 80 9.98 3.81 11.00
CA TRP A 80 9.81 4.70 9.86
C TRP A 80 8.47 5.42 9.92
N HIS A 81 8.50 6.74 9.73
CA HIS A 81 7.30 7.59 9.64
C HIS A 81 7.48 8.68 8.59
N ARG A 82 6.40 9.06 7.93
CA ARG A 82 6.36 10.28 7.11
C ARG A 82 5.87 11.45 7.96
N ILE A 83 6.80 12.34 8.31
CA ILE A 83 6.55 13.54 9.13
C ILE A 83 6.79 14.76 8.25
N HIS A 84 5.80 15.65 8.13
CA HIS A 84 5.84 16.86 7.28
C HIS A 84 6.30 16.55 5.84
N ASN A 85 5.75 15.49 5.25
CA ASN A 85 6.11 15.00 3.91
C ASN A 85 7.59 14.63 3.76
N ARG A 86 8.23 14.15 4.82
CA ARG A 86 9.60 13.64 4.84
C ARG A 86 9.64 12.29 5.55
N PHE A 87 10.31 11.31 4.96
CA PHE A 87 10.49 10.00 5.59
C PHE A 87 11.64 10.06 6.57
N ARG A 88 11.35 9.75 7.84
CA ARG A 88 12.27 9.80 8.97
C ARG A 88 12.24 8.49 9.73
N TYR A 89 13.35 8.14 10.33
CA TYR A 89 13.45 6.97 11.18
C TYR A 89 13.74 7.35 12.62
N PHE A 90 12.96 6.82 13.52
CA PHE A 90 13.11 6.97 14.97
C PHE A 90 13.54 5.62 15.56
N GLY A 91 14.65 5.60 16.30
CA GLY A 91 15.22 4.36 16.84
C GLY A 91 14.23 3.58 17.68
N LYS A 92 14.07 2.28 17.42
CA LYS A 92 13.05 1.43 18.05
C LYS A 92 13.09 1.46 19.58
N GLN A 93 14.28 1.47 20.17
CA GLN A 93 14.46 1.48 21.63
C GLN A 93 14.47 2.90 22.23
N THR A 94 15.02 3.86 21.49
CA THR A 94 15.32 5.19 22.04
C THR A 94 14.34 6.28 21.59
N GLY A 95 13.60 6.08 20.50
CA GLY A 95 12.80 7.13 19.84
C GLY A 95 13.61 8.24 19.20
N ARG A 96 14.96 8.22 19.28
CA ARG A 96 15.82 9.27 18.70
C ARG A 96 15.81 9.22 17.18
N MET A 97 15.57 10.36 16.54
CA MET A 97 15.67 10.47 15.08
C MET A 97 17.08 10.13 14.62
N ARG A 98 17.20 9.31 13.58
CA ARG A 98 18.48 8.96 12.96
C ARG A 98 18.86 9.98 11.90
N ILE A 99 20.14 10.31 11.84
CA ILE A 99 20.73 11.25 10.88
C ILE A 99 22.08 10.71 10.40
N ASN A 100 22.45 11.02 9.15
CA ASN A 100 23.74 10.61 8.54
C ASN A 100 24.05 9.12 8.68
N GLN A 101 23.08 8.25 8.48
CA GLN A 101 23.30 6.79 8.60
C GLN A 101 22.37 6.01 7.68
N THR A 102 22.69 4.74 7.50
CA THR A 102 21.85 3.80 6.75
C THR A 102 21.08 2.91 7.72
N VAL A 103 19.76 2.79 7.50
CA VAL A 103 18.88 1.92 8.26
C VAL A 103 18.17 1.00 7.27
N ASN A 104 18.39 -0.32 7.40
CA ASN A 104 17.82 -1.34 6.50
C ASN A 104 18.03 -1.01 5.01
N GLY A 105 19.25 -0.62 4.64
CA GLY A 105 19.63 -0.26 3.28
C GLY A 105 19.20 1.16 2.82
N ARG A 106 18.44 1.90 3.65
CA ARG A 106 17.90 3.22 3.33
C ARG A 106 18.82 4.32 3.89
N LYS A 107 19.40 5.12 3.00
CA LYS A 107 20.35 6.18 3.37
C LYS A 107 19.62 7.42 3.87
N ILE A 108 19.83 7.76 5.13
CA ILE A 108 19.30 8.95 5.80
C ILE A 108 20.34 10.06 5.74
N ASN A 109 19.97 11.24 5.29
CA ASN A 109 20.86 12.40 5.17
C ASN A 109 21.07 13.15 6.50
N SER A 110 21.86 14.25 6.46
CA SER A 110 22.14 15.11 7.62
C SER A 110 20.90 15.79 8.24
N LYS A 111 19.81 15.91 7.48
CA LYS A 111 18.52 16.44 7.95
C LYS A 111 17.59 15.35 8.50
N GLY A 112 18.08 14.11 8.65
CA GLY A 112 17.29 12.97 9.13
C GLY A 112 16.22 12.51 8.13
N VAL A 113 16.45 12.70 6.83
CA VAL A 113 15.47 12.38 5.77
C VAL A 113 16.00 11.28 4.87
N TRP A 114 15.19 10.29 4.63
CA TRP A 114 15.29 9.37 3.50
C TRP A 114 14.31 9.80 2.41
N THR A 115 14.73 9.80 1.16
CA THR A 115 13.88 10.11 0.01
C THR A 115 13.71 8.85 -0.82
N PRO A 116 12.57 8.13 -0.66
CA PRO A 116 12.32 6.92 -1.44
C PRO A 116 12.20 7.23 -2.93
N VAL A 117 12.70 6.32 -3.77
CA VAL A 117 12.60 6.38 -5.23
C VAL A 117 11.48 5.46 -5.68
N VAL A 118 10.48 6.01 -6.36
CA VAL A 118 9.39 5.23 -6.97
C VAL A 118 9.45 5.38 -8.47
N VAL A 119 9.41 4.27 -9.19
CA VAL A 119 9.21 4.27 -10.64
C VAL A 119 7.76 3.95 -10.95
N LEU A 120 7.15 4.80 -11.76
CA LEU A 120 5.80 4.61 -12.28
C LEU A 120 5.88 4.26 -13.76
N ASP A 121 5.23 3.18 -14.12
CA ASP A 121 5.16 2.66 -15.48
C ASP A 121 3.70 2.62 -15.94
N PRO A 122 3.21 3.71 -16.55
CA PRO A 122 1.93 3.66 -17.24
C PRO A 122 2.02 2.67 -18.41
N GLY A 123 1.30 1.53 -18.30
CA GLY A 123 1.34 0.46 -19.29
C GLY A 123 0.94 0.93 -20.67
N HIS A 124 1.45 0.23 -21.70
CA HIS A 124 1.18 0.47 -23.11
C HIS A 124 1.55 1.87 -23.62
N SER A 125 1.30 2.14 -24.90
CA SER A 125 1.47 3.44 -25.53
C SER A 125 0.68 3.46 -26.85
N ALA A 126 0.47 4.64 -27.44
CA ALA A 126 -0.11 4.76 -28.78
C ALA A 126 0.85 4.19 -29.86
N VAL A 127 2.15 4.17 -29.58
CA VAL A 127 3.17 3.55 -30.44
C VAL A 127 3.65 2.29 -29.77
N VAL A 128 3.26 1.16 -30.34
CA VAL A 128 3.63 -0.18 -29.82
C VAL A 128 5.04 -0.54 -30.24
N ALA A 129 5.86 -1.01 -29.31
CA ALA A 129 7.18 -1.56 -29.61
C ALA A 129 7.01 -2.93 -30.26
N GLY A 130 7.25 -3.00 -31.57
CA GLY A 130 7.10 -4.22 -32.34
C GLY A 130 8.21 -5.26 -32.11
N GLY A 131 7.91 -6.53 -32.44
CA GLY A 131 8.83 -7.65 -32.31
C GLY A 131 8.75 -8.34 -30.94
N TYR A 132 9.69 -9.25 -30.71
CA TYR A 132 9.71 -10.12 -29.53
C TYR A 132 10.93 -9.86 -28.65
N GLU A 133 10.84 -10.23 -27.39
CA GLU A 133 11.92 -10.18 -26.42
C GLU A 133 11.86 -11.38 -25.46
N PRO A 134 12.98 -11.79 -24.86
CA PRO A 134 12.97 -12.91 -23.92
C PRO A 134 12.06 -12.65 -22.71
N LEU A 135 11.24 -13.65 -22.36
CA LEU A 135 10.29 -13.58 -21.25
C LEU A 135 10.96 -13.24 -19.90
N GLY A 136 12.20 -13.68 -19.70
CA GLY A 136 13.01 -13.39 -18.52
C GLY A 136 14.50 -13.61 -18.80
N PRO A 137 15.39 -13.23 -17.89
CA PRO A 137 16.82 -13.46 -18.04
C PRO A 137 17.14 -14.94 -18.29
N GLY A 138 17.84 -15.22 -19.40
CA GLY A 138 18.20 -16.59 -19.80
C GLY A 138 17.07 -17.41 -20.45
N SER A 139 15.90 -16.83 -20.66
CA SER A 139 14.77 -17.53 -21.30
C SER A 139 14.95 -17.63 -22.80
N SER A 140 14.71 -18.83 -23.36
CA SER A 140 14.50 -19.05 -24.78
C SER A 140 13.07 -18.73 -25.24
N GLN A 141 12.12 -18.68 -24.29
CA GLN A 141 10.75 -18.29 -24.60
C GLN A 141 10.71 -16.79 -24.89
N LEU A 142 10.13 -16.46 -26.04
CA LEU A 142 9.93 -15.09 -26.49
C LEU A 142 8.49 -14.64 -26.23
N LYS A 143 8.31 -13.35 -25.95
CA LYS A 143 7.02 -12.69 -25.83
C LYS A 143 7.05 -11.35 -26.56
N GLU A 144 5.92 -10.88 -27.02
CA GLU A 144 5.81 -9.55 -27.63
C GLU A 144 6.37 -8.47 -26.71
N LYS A 145 7.12 -7.54 -27.27
CA LYS A 145 7.74 -6.44 -26.55
C LYS A 145 6.75 -5.53 -25.85
N ASP A 146 5.62 -5.27 -26.49
CA ASP A 146 4.50 -4.48 -25.98
C ASP A 146 3.24 -4.85 -26.76
N THR A 147 2.08 -4.42 -26.27
CA THR A 147 0.78 -4.54 -26.96
C THR A 147 0.06 -3.20 -26.89
N SER A 148 -1.01 -3.03 -27.65
CA SER A 148 -1.85 -1.82 -27.61
C SER A 148 -2.60 -1.68 -26.27
N GLY A 149 -2.71 -2.76 -25.50
CA GLY A 149 -3.60 -2.85 -24.35
C GLY A 149 -5.05 -3.07 -24.75
N THR A 150 -5.97 -2.86 -23.82
CA THR A 150 -7.41 -2.97 -24.03
C THR A 150 -8.06 -1.59 -24.26
N GLN A 151 -9.36 -1.59 -24.52
CA GLN A 151 -10.17 -0.39 -24.70
C GLN A 151 -11.47 -0.49 -23.88
N GLY A 152 -11.93 0.64 -23.37
CA GLY A 152 -13.19 0.73 -22.63
C GLY A 152 -14.38 0.43 -23.51
N VAL A 153 -15.16 -0.59 -23.15
CA VAL A 153 -16.31 -1.03 -23.98
C VAL A 153 -17.44 -0.03 -24.00
N ALA A 154 -17.53 0.85 -23.00
CA ALA A 154 -18.60 1.84 -22.86
C ALA A 154 -18.14 3.27 -23.21
N THR A 155 -16.84 3.56 -23.10
CA THR A 155 -16.29 4.90 -23.28
C THR A 155 -15.41 5.05 -24.52
N GLY A 156 -14.92 3.92 -25.06
CA GLY A 156 -13.97 3.92 -26.17
C GLY A 156 -12.58 4.47 -25.79
N VAL A 157 -12.31 4.69 -24.50
CA VAL A 157 -11.00 5.18 -24.06
C VAL A 157 -10.00 4.03 -24.08
N GLU A 158 -8.85 4.21 -24.73
CA GLU A 158 -7.79 3.22 -24.76
C GLU A 158 -7.07 3.15 -23.40
N GLU A 159 -6.70 1.95 -23.01
CA GLU A 159 -6.04 1.66 -21.74
C GLU A 159 -4.80 2.53 -21.49
N TYR A 160 -3.97 2.71 -22.51
CA TYR A 160 -2.74 3.51 -22.37
C TYR A 160 -3.02 4.99 -22.01
N LYS A 161 -4.20 5.52 -22.36
CA LYS A 161 -4.61 6.89 -21.99
C LYS A 161 -4.99 6.96 -20.53
N LEU A 162 -5.79 6.00 -20.06
CA LEU A 162 -6.16 5.89 -18.65
C LEU A 162 -4.92 5.69 -17.78
N ASN A 163 -4.05 4.74 -18.14
CA ASN A 163 -2.82 4.45 -17.41
C ASN A 163 -1.92 5.68 -17.29
N LEU A 164 -1.76 6.43 -18.37
CA LEU A 164 -0.97 7.68 -18.36
C LEU A 164 -1.60 8.75 -17.46
N SER A 165 -2.92 8.95 -17.56
CA SER A 165 -3.66 9.92 -16.73
C SER A 165 -3.46 9.61 -15.22
N ILE A 166 -3.66 8.37 -14.83
CA ILE A 166 -3.45 7.92 -13.44
C ILE A 166 -1.98 8.07 -13.04
N GLY A 167 -1.04 7.67 -13.90
CA GLY A 167 0.40 7.77 -13.63
C GLY A 167 0.86 9.21 -13.39
N LEU A 168 0.39 10.18 -14.18
CA LEU A 168 0.74 11.60 -14.02
C LEU A 168 0.16 12.20 -12.74
N GLN A 169 -1.09 11.87 -12.40
CA GLN A 169 -1.72 12.30 -11.15
C GLN A 169 -1.00 11.68 -9.94
N LEU A 170 -0.64 10.38 -10.02
CA LEU A 170 0.08 9.66 -8.98
C LEU A 170 1.49 10.23 -8.76
N ARG A 171 2.21 10.55 -9.83
CA ARG A 171 3.50 11.27 -9.76
C ARG A 171 3.36 12.54 -8.94
N THR A 172 2.39 13.38 -9.26
CA THR A 172 2.15 14.66 -8.57
C THR A 172 1.88 14.45 -7.08
N LEU A 173 1.04 13.46 -6.73
CA LEU A 173 0.72 13.16 -5.33
C LEU A 173 1.93 12.64 -4.57
N LEU A 174 2.69 11.69 -5.16
CA LEU A 174 3.89 11.13 -4.52
C LEU A 174 4.99 12.18 -4.32
N GLN A 175 5.21 13.06 -5.29
CA GLN A 175 6.16 14.17 -5.15
C GLN A 175 5.77 15.10 -3.99
N LYS A 176 4.48 15.45 -3.86
CA LYS A 176 3.96 16.20 -2.71
C LYS A 176 4.17 15.48 -1.38
N ARG A 177 4.17 14.14 -1.38
CA ARG A 177 4.45 13.29 -0.20
C ARG A 177 5.94 13.11 0.10
N GLY A 178 6.85 13.68 -0.69
CA GLY A 178 8.30 13.65 -0.46
C GLY A 178 9.04 12.48 -1.12
N PHE A 179 8.43 11.83 -2.10
CA PHE A 179 9.08 10.81 -2.94
C PHE A 179 9.85 11.43 -4.10
N LYS A 180 10.94 10.79 -4.51
CA LYS A 180 11.52 10.96 -5.84
C LYS A 180 10.78 10.03 -6.80
N VAL A 181 10.18 10.60 -7.85
CA VAL A 181 9.40 9.83 -8.84
C VAL A 181 10.08 9.87 -10.20
N VAL A 182 10.26 8.70 -10.78
CA VAL A 182 10.71 8.51 -12.17
C VAL A 182 9.55 7.89 -12.94
N MET A 183 9.35 8.32 -14.17
CA MET A 183 8.33 7.77 -15.08
C MET A 183 9.00 7.03 -16.23
N THR A 184 8.45 5.90 -16.66
CA THR A 184 8.90 5.23 -17.89
C THR A 184 8.48 6.03 -19.13
N ARG A 185 7.30 6.66 -19.08
CA ARG A 185 6.81 7.60 -20.10
C ARG A 185 5.96 8.70 -19.48
N THR A 186 5.94 9.87 -20.12
CA THR A 186 5.11 11.03 -19.75
C THR A 186 4.20 11.49 -20.89
N ASN A 187 4.23 10.80 -22.00
CA ASN A 187 3.35 10.95 -23.14
C ASN A 187 3.07 9.59 -23.78
N SER A 188 2.27 9.55 -24.85
CA SER A 188 1.88 8.31 -25.54
C SER A 188 2.57 8.11 -26.89
N LYS A 189 3.65 8.85 -27.19
CA LYS A 189 4.36 8.80 -28.47
C LYS A 189 5.70 8.05 -28.39
N VAL A 190 5.88 7.20 -27.38
CA VAL A 190 7.12 6.45 -27.17
C VAL A 190 6.84 4.95 -27.25
N ALA A 191 7.67 4.24 -28.03
CA ALA A 191 7.67 2.79 -28.10
C ALA A 191 8.67 2.26 -27.07
N LEU A 192 8.20 1.60 -26.02
CA LEU A 192 9.01 1.00 -24.97
C LEU A 192 8.65 -0.46 -24.81
N SER A 193 9.64 -1.33 -24.91
CA SER A 193 9.47 -2.74 -24.58
C SER A 193 9.28 -2.95 -23.07
N CYS A 194 8.76 -4.11 -22.67
CA CYS A 194 8.67 -4.46 -21.25
C CYS A 194 10.04 -4.50 -20.56
N ILE A 195 11.08 -4.94 -21.29
CA ILE A 195 12.47 -4.91 -20.79
C ILE A 195 12.96 -3.47 -20.61
N ASP A 196 12.68 -2.56 -21.54
CA ASP A 196 13.12 -1.16 -21.43
C ASP A 196 12.48 -0.48 -20.23
N ARG A 197 11.20 -0.73 -19.97
CA ARG A 197 10.48 -0.25 -18.77
C ARG A 197 11.13 -0.77 -17.50
N ALA A 198 11.47 -2.06 -17.43
CA ALA A 198 12.18 -2.66 -16.30
C ALA A 198 13.60 -2.08 -16.11
N LYS A 199 14.33 -1.80 -17.20
CA LYS A 199 15.65 -1.15 -17.14
C LYS A 199 15.59 0.24 -16.52
N VAL A 200 14.53 1.03 -16.77
CA VAL A 200 14.33 2.33 -16.11
C VAL A 200 14.24 2.16 -14.60
N ALA A 201 13.47 1.19 -14.13
CA ALA A 201 13.32 0.93 -12.70
C ALA A 201 14.62 0.43 -12.06
N ASN A 202 15.33 -0.47 -12.74
CA ASN A 202 16.63 -0.99 -12.29
C ASN A 202 17.68 0.11 -12.22
N LYS A 203 17.80 0.96 -13.26
CA LYS A 203 18.74 2.09 -13.29
C LYS A 203 18.47 3.11 -12.19
N ALA A 204 17.18 3.32 -11.86
CA ALA A 204 16.78 4.22 -10.78
C ALA A 204 17.05 3.62 -9.39
N ASN A 205 17.40 2.34 -9.27
CA ASN A 205 17.47 1.58 -8.03
C ASN A 205 16.21 1.84 -7.16
N ALA A 206 15.04 1.60 -7.75
CA ALA A 206 13.76 1.99 -7.18
C ALA A 206 13.45 1.23 -5.88
N ASP A 207 12.92 1.93 -4.89
CA ASP A 207 12.37 1.32 -3.69
C ASP A 207 11.01 0.65 -3.94
N ALA A 208 10.31 1.07 -5.01
CA ALA A 208 9.11 0.44 -5.56
C ALA A 208 8.94 0.77 -7.04
N TYR A 209 8.58 -0.23 -7.83
CA TYR A 209 8.25 -0.12 -9.25
C TYR A 209 6.79 -0.53 -9.45
N ILE A 210 5.95 0.43 -9.85
CA ILE A 210 4.51 0.26 -10.01
C ILE A 210 4.17 0.33 -11.49
N ARG A 211 3.70 -0.78 -12.03
CA ARG A 211 3.19 -0.89 -13.39
C ARG A 211 1.68 -0.72 -13.34
N ILE A 212 1.17 0.28 -14.03
CA ILE A 212 -0.21 0.76 -13.94
C ILE A 212 -0.95 0.28 -15.18
N HIS A 213 -1.98 -0.55 -14.98
CA HIS A 213 -2.78 -1.18 -16.00
C HIS A 213 -4.27 -1.19 -15.64
N ALA A 214 -5.12 -1.46 -16.62
CA ALA A 214 -6.52 -1.77 -16.44
C ALA A 214 -6.87 -2.99 -17.28
N ASN A 215 -7.53 -3.96 -16.67
CA ASN A 215 -7.72 -5.29 -17.21
C ASN A 215 -8.79 -5.34 -18.31
N GLY A 216 -8.74 -6.41 -19.10
CA GLY A 216 -9.78 -6.81 -20.05
C GLY A 216 -10.16 -8.27 -19.85
N SER A 217 -11.39 -8.63 -20.22
CA SER A 217 -11.90 -10.00 -20.20
C SER A 217 -13.00 -10.18 -21.24
N ASP A 218 -13.12 -11.38 -21.80
CA ASP A 218 -14.26 -11.73 -22.68
C ASP A 218 -15.58 -11.79 -21.91
N ASN A 219 -15.53 -11.95 -20.59
CA ASN A 219 -16.68 -11.87 -19.72
C ASN A 219 -16.86 -10.46 -19.17
N SER A 220 -17.78 -9.70 -19.73
CA SER A 220 -18.07 -8.31 -19.32
C SER A 220 -18.67 -8.16 -17.93
N SER A 221 -19.09 -9.25 -17.26
CA SER A 221 -19.60 -9.21 -15.88
C SER A 221 -18.49 -9.20 -14.83
N ILE A 222 -17.26 -9.58 -15.20
CA ILE A 222 -16.12 -9.56 -14.26
C ILE A 222 -15.79 -8.13 -13.88
N SER A 223 -15.52 -7.93 -12.58
CA SER A 223 -15.20 -6.62 -12.02
C SER A 223 -14.24 -6.76 -10.84
N GLY A 224 -13.55 -5.70 -10.49
CA GLY A 224 -12.66 -5.63 -9.34
C GLY A 224 -11.24 -5.26 -9.71
N ALA A 225 -10.39 -5.19 -8.71
CA ALA A 225 -8.97 -4.91 -8.88
C ALA A 225 -8.12 -6.06 -8.38
N LEU A 226 -7.01 -6.30 -9.07
CA LEU A 226 -6.00 -7.27 -8.68
C LEU A 226 -4.60 -6.68 -8.81
N THR A 227 -3.62 -7.33 -8.22
CA THR A 227 -2.21 -7.02 -8.46
C THR A 227 -1.46 -8.28 -8.91
N ILE A 228 -0.35 -8.09 -9.62
CA ILE A 228 0.42 -9.19 -10.19
C ILE A 228 1.86 -9.11 -9.70
N CYS A 229 2.39 -10.23 -9.21
CA CYS A 229 3.80 -10.39 -8.89
C CYS A 229 4.35 -11.71 -9.41
N THR A 230 5.68 -11.87 -9.36
CA THR A 230 6.35 -13.12 -9.70
C THR A 230 6.03 -14.23 -8.70
N THR A 231 6.16 -15.48 -9.10
CA THR A 231 5.98 -16.63 -8.22
C THR A 231 7.13 -16.78 -7.22
N ARG A 232 6.90 -17.54 -6.15
CA ARG A 232 7.94 -17.85 -5.14
C ARG A 232 9.16 -18.52 -5.78
N ASN A 233 8.93 -19.41 -6.72
CA ASN A 233 9.95 -20.23 -7.37
C ASN A 233 10.27 -19.72 -8.77
N SER A 234 10.07 -18.42 -9.04
CA SER A 234 10.36 -17.82 -10.34
C SER A 234 11.74 -18.23 -10.85
N PRO A 235 11.86 -18.77 -12.06
CA PRO A 235 13.16 -19.12 -12.63
C PRO A 235 14.00 -17.89 -12.96
N TYR A 236 13.41 -16.69 -12.93
CA TYR A 236 14.05 -15.45 -13.34
C TYR A 236 14.49 -14.57 -12.16
N ILE A 237 13.65 -14.48 -11.09
CA ILE A 237 13.87 -13.48 -10.04
C ILE A 237 13.27 -13.89 -8.69
N SER A 238 13.39 -15.16 -8.28
CA SER A 238 12.86 -15.70 -7.02
C SER A 238 13.32 -14.92 -5.78
N SER A 239 14.53 -14.34 -5.82
CA SER A 239 15.06 -13.51 -4.72
C SER A 239 14.22 -12.28 -4.40
N MET A 240 13.42 -11.79 -5.35
CA MET A 240 12.54 -10.63 -5.18
C MET A 240 11.13 -11.00 -4.72
N TYR A 241 10.75 -12.28 -4.70
CA TYR A 241 9.39 -12.72 -4.41
C TYR A 241 8.78 -12.08 -3.17
N ARG A 242 9.47 -12.15 -2.02
CA ARG A 242 8.93 -11.61 -0.75
C ARG A 242 8.63 -10.11 -0.84
N LYS A 243 9.50 -9.35 -1.51
CA LYS A 243 9.33 -7.90 -1.69
C LYS A 243 8.21 -7.59 -2.67
N ASN A 244 8.15 -8.32 -3.79
CA ASN A 244 7.11 -8.17 -4.81
C ASN A 244 5.73 -8.50 -4.23
N LYS A 245 5.60 -9.62 -3.51
CA LYS A 245 4.36 -10.03 -2.85
C LYS A 245 3.88 -9.01 -1.83
N ALA A 246 4.79 -8.55 -0.95
CA ALA A 246 4.47 -7.55 0.07
C ALA A 246 4.03 -6.20 -0.54
N LEU A 247 4.68 -5.77 -1.63
CA LEU A 247 4.30 -4.56 -2.36
C LEU A 247 2.91 -4.73 -3.01
N SER A 248 2.68 -5.87 -3.67
CA SER A 248 1.40 -6.20 -4.32
C SER A 248 0.23 -6.19 -3.33
N GLU A 249 0.39 -6.86 -2.19
CA GLU A 249 -0.62 -6.88 -1.12
C GLU A 249 -0.88 -5.48 -0.55
N ALA A 250 0.16 -4.71 -0.28
CA ALA A 250 0.03 -3.35 0.26
C ALA A 250 -0.71 -2.42 -0.71
N VAL A 251 -0.38 -2.50 -2.01
CA VAL A 251 -1.01 -1.69 -3.06
C VAL A 251 -2.48 -2.10 -3.24
N LEU A 252 -2.77 -3.42 -3.38
CA LEU A 252 -4.14 -3.90 -3.58
C LEU A 252 -5.05 -3.54 -2.40
N ASN A 253 -4.60 -3.80 -1.17
CA ASN A 253 -5.39 -3.53 0.03
C ASN A 253 -5.72 -2.04 0.17
N ALA A 254 -4.73 -1.16 -0.05
CA ALA A 254 -4.93 0.28 0.06
C ALA A 254 -5.76 0.83 -1.10
N TYR A 255 -5.62 0.27 -2.30
CA TYR A 255 -6.42 0.63 -3.46
C TYR A 255 -7.90 0.33 -3.25
N VAL A 256 -8.22 -0.89 -2.83
CA VAL A 256 -9.60 -1.31 -2.52
C VAL A 256 -10.20 -0.47 -1.40
N ALA A 257 -9.45 -0.23 -0.32
CA ALA A 257 -9.91 0.61 0.79
C ALA A 257 -10.24 2.05 0.36
N ALA A 258 -9.51 2.60 -0.62
CA ALA A 258 -9.73 3.96 -1.11
C ALA A 258 -10.85 4.07 -2.14
N THR A 259 -11.01 3.05 -2.99
CA THR A 259 -11.94 3.06 -4.13
C THR A 259 -13.28 2.45 -3.81
N GLY A 260 -13.33 1.48 -2.89
CA GLY A 260 -14.51 0.65 -2.61
C GLY A 260 -14.80 -0.39 -3.71
N CYS A 261 -13.87 -0.64 -4.64
CA CYS A 261 -14.05 -1.67 -5.65
C CYS A 261 -13.94 -3.08 -5.04
N ARG A 262 -14.43 -4.07 -5.76
CA ARG A 262 -14.25 -5.49 -5.39
C ARG A 262 -12.75 -5.80 -5.37
N LYS A 263 -12.30 -6.42 -4.28
CA LYS A 263 -10.96 -6.99 -4.18
C LYS A 263 -10.96 -8.37 -4.81
N GLU A 264 -10.08 -8.58 -5.78
CA GLU A 264 -9.82 -9.91 -6.29
C GLU A 264 -8.64 -10.53 -5.52
N TYR A 265 -7.51 -10.77 -6.15
CA TYR A 265 -6.38 -11.48 -5.55
C TYR A 265 -5.05 -10.85 -5.98
N VAL A 266 -3.98 -11.34 -5.38
CA VAL A 266 -2.63 -11.13 -5.91
C VAL A 266 -2.31 -12.31 -6.81
N TRP A 267 -2.26 -12.05 -8.11
CA TRP A 267 -1.91 -13.08 -9.09
C TRP A 267 -0.39 -13.29 -9.12
N GLU A 268 0.01 -14.49 -8.73
CA GLU A 268 1.41 -14.91 -8.78
C GLU A 268 1.67 -15.62 -10.10
N THR A 269 2.47 -15.01 -10.97
CA THR A 269 2.79 -15.57 -12.29
C THR A 269 4.16 -15.09 -12.79
N ASP A 270 4.83 -15.93 -13.56
CA ASP A 270 6.09 -15.60 -14.23
C ASP A 270 5.89 -15.31 -15.73
N SER A 271 4.65 -15.05 -16.16
CA SER A 271 4.33 -14.71 -17.56
C SER A 271 4.52 -13.22 -17.90
N MET A 272 4.96 -12.38 -16.93
CA MET A 272 5.09 -10.93 -17.12
C MET A 272 6.55 -10.52 -17.31
N THR A 273 6.96 -10.29 -18.57
CA THR A 273 8.33 -9.93 -18.96
C THR A 273 8.90 -8.80 -18.09
N GLY A 274 8.17 -7.68 -17.94
CA GLY A 274 8.67 -6.55 -17.17
C GLY A 274 8.86 -6.84 -15.66
N ASN A 275 8.10 -7.80 -15.10
CA ASN A 275 8.29 -8.24 -13.72
C ASN A 275 9.52 -9.15 -13.61
N ASN A 276 9.73 -10.05 -14.59
CA ASN A 276 10.84 -10.99 -14.61
C ASN A 276 12.20 -10.30 -14.77
N TRP A 277 12.24 -9.20 -15.53
CA TRP A 277 13.46 -8.41 -15.74
C TRP A 277 13.72 -7.35 -14.65
N SER A 278 12.80 -7.16 -13.73
CA SER A 278 12.95 -6.17 -12.66
C SER A 278 13.80 -6.70 -11.50
N LYS A 279 14.85 -5.98 -11.17
CA LYS A 279 15.74 -6.25 -10.02
C LYS A 279 15.36 -5.44 -8.77
N VAL A 280 14.21 -4.77 -8.79
CA VAL A 280 13.67 -3.94 -7.69
C VAL A 280 12.27 -4.41 -7.31
N PRO A 281 11.76 -4.05 -6.11
CA PRO A 281 10.40 -4.43 -5.71
C PRO A 281 9.36 -3.97 -6.73
N THR A 282 8.59 -4.91 -7.30
CA THR A 282 7.72 -4.68 -8.47
C THR A 282 6.34 -5.26 -8.27
N THR A 283 5.33 -4.53 -8.73
CA THR A 283 3.96 -5.01 -8.90
C THR A 283 3.31 -4.39 -10.13
N ILE A 284 2.42 -5.14 -10.80
CA ILE A 284 1.40 -4.58 -11.68
C ILE A 284 0.15 -4.37 -10.82
N ILE A 285 -0.54 -3.28 -11.04
CA ILE A 285 -1.92 -3.09 -10.58
C ILE A 285 -2.84 -3.06 -11.78
N GLU A 286 -3.83 -3.96 -11.77
CA GLU A 286 -5.00 -3.93 -12.65
C GLU A 286 -6.11 -3.20 -11.89
N MET A 287 -6.39 -1.96 -12.31
CA MET A 287 -7.21 -1.02 -11.56
C MET A 287 -8.71 -1.31 -11.61
N GLY A 288 -9.13 -2.17 -12.52
CA GLY A 288 -10.51 -2.55 -12.83
C GLY A 288 -10.56 -3.10 -14.26
N TYR A 289 -11.73 -3.56 -14.69
CA TYR A 289 -11.92 -4.13 -16.03
C TYR A 289 -12.53 -3.11 -16.99
N MET A 290 -11.80 -2.76 -18.03
CA MET A 290 -12.30 -1.89 -19.12
C MET A 290 -13.34 -2.61 -20.00
N SER A 291 -13.40 -3.93 -19.96
CA SER A 291 -14.44 -4.76 -20.56
C SER A 291 -15.77 -4.76 -19.76
N ASN A 292 -15.77 -4.27 -18.51
CA ASN A 292 -16.99 -4.07 -17.73
C ASN A 292 -17.52 -2.66 -17.92
N PRO A 293 -18.75 -2.46 -18.48
CA PRO A 293 -19.25 -1.12 -18.81
C PRO A 293 -19.36 -0.17 -17.61
N SER A 294 -19.66 -0.70 -16.40
CA SER A 294 -19.77 0.10 -15.19
C SER A 294 -18.40 0.53 -14.66
N GLU A 295 -17.41 -0.38 -14.68
CA GLU A 295 -16.05 -0.05 -14.26
C GLU A 295 -15.37 0.90 -15.22
N ASP A 296 -15.52 0.67 -16.53
CA ASP A 296 -14.99 1.55 -17.57
C ASP A 296 -15.50 3.00 -17.36
N ARG A 297 -16.82 3.23 -17.31
CA ARG A 297 -17.36 4.56 -17.04
C ARG A 297 -16.87 5.15 -15.72
N ARG A 298 -16.79 4.33 -14.67
CA ARG A 298 -16.35 4.77 -13.34
C ARG A 298 -14.89 5.20 -13.32
N MET A 299 -14.00 4.46 -13.99
CA MET A 299 -12.57 4.79 -14.08
C MET A 299 -12.28 6.07 -14.85
N GLN A 300 -13.20 6.54 -15.70
CA GLN A 300 -13.08 7.83 -16.39
C GLN A 300 -13.53 9.02 -15.53
N GLN A 301 -14.23 8.81 -14.43
CA GLN A 301 -14.67 9.90 -13.54
C GLN A 301 -13.50 10.46 -12.72
N SER A 302 -13.30 11.78 -12.77
CA SER A 302 -12.20 12.45 -12.07
C SER A 302 -12.24 12.24 -10.54
N SER A 303 -13.43 12.17 -9.95
CA SER A 303 -13.63 11.88 -8.53
C SER A 303 -13.15 10.47 -8.16
N TYR A 304 -13.40 9.49 -9.02
CA TYR A 304 -12.95 8.11 -8.82
C TYR A 304 -11.45 7.98 -9.08
N GLN A 305 -10.91 8.63 -10.12
CA GLN A 305 -9.46 8.67 -10.39
C GLN A 305 -8.67 9.23 -9.20
N LYS A 306 -9.18 10.26 -8.50
CA LYS A 306 -8.58 10.76 -7.25
C LYS A 306 -8.53 9.67 -6.16
N LYS A 307 -9.54 8.79 -6.06
CA LYS A 307 -9.55 7.65 -5.12
C LYS A 307 -8.53 6.59 -5.56
N MET A 308 -8.47 6.25 -6.85
CA MET A 308 -7.51 5.31 -7.42
C MET A 308 -6.07 5.74 -7.12
N VAL A 309 -5.73 6.98 -7.45
CA VAL A 309 -4.42 7.60 -7.19
C VAL A 309 -4.06 7.60 -5.70
N ARG A 310 -5.02 7.97 -4.83
CA ARG A 310 -4.83 7.94 -3.38
C ARG A 310 -4.58 6.53 -2.87
N GLY A 311 -5.32 5.55 -3.36
CA GLY A 311 -5.20 4.15 -2.98
C GLY A 311 -3.82 3.59 -3.33
N ILE A 312 -3.35 3.78 -4.57
CA ILE A 312 -2.01 3.35 -4.99
C ILE A 312 -0.93 4.04 -4.15
N ALA A 313 -1.02 5.36 -3.97
CA ALA A 313 -0.05 6.12 -3.18
C ALA A 313 0.02 5.65 -1.71
N ASN A 314 -1.12 5.35 -1.10
CA ASN A 314 -1.18 4.81 0.26
C ASN A 314 -0.55 3.42 0.34
N GLY A 315 -0.78 2.55 -0.65
CA GLY A 315 -0.19 1.22 -0.72
C GLY A 315 1.33 1.26 -0.81
N ILE A 316 1.87 2.13 -1.67
CA ILE A 316 3.32 2.36 -1.77
C ILE A 316 3.88 2.84 -0.43
N GLU A 317 3.27 3.82 0.19
CA GLU A 317 3.69 4.34 1.49
C GLU A 317 3.65 3.26 2.57
N ASN A 318 2.54 2.51 2.68
CA ASN A 318 2.37 1.43 3.64
C ASN A 318 3.45 0.34 3.49
N TYR A 319 3.82 0.00 2.25
CA TYR A 319 4.91 -0.95 1.98
C TYR A 319 6.25 -0.42 2.48
N LEU A 320 6.53 0.86 2.27
CA LEU A 320 7.83 1.45 2.55
C LEU A 320 8.06 1.81 4.02
N ILE A 321 7.02 2.04 4.81
CA ILE A 321 7.16 2.38 6.24
C ILE A 321 7.10 1.18 7.20
N LYS A 322 6.85 0.00 6.69
CA LYS A 322 6.86 -1.26 7.46
C LYS A 322 8.23 -1.67 7.97
#